data_17a941672692b82e56556d33ccc32d5f
#
_entry.id   17a941672692b82e56556d33ccc32d5f
#
_cell.length_a   1.000
_cell.length_b   1.000
_cell.length_c   1.000
_cell.angle_alpha   90.00
_cell.angle_beta   90.00
_cell.angle_gamma   90.00
#
_symmetry.space_group_name_H-M   'P 1'
#
loop_
_entity.id
_entity.type
_entity.pdbx_description
1 polymer ?
#
loop_
_entity_poly.entity_id
_entity_poly.type
_entity_poly.pdbx_seq_one_letter_code
_entity_poly.pdbx_strand_id
1 'polypeptide(L)'
;VDDDGQAYYYWGQINAHGVKLHEDMMSFCREDVVDNLVTEEQHYFHEGSSVRKIGDTYYYVFADVERGKPTSLGYATGKSPLGPFTYRGIIIDNADCDPDSWNNHGSIECFNGQWYVFYHRSSRGTESFRRLCVEPITINPDGSIDEVKMTSQGAGEPFGPGEEIMGYQACGLKGTVRIAPDKDGCDRLMEISDGDEAVFRYVKSGSGFAALHLKASGSGTVEVFLDGKSAGAIRITDGQQEKTEISAEAGCREAVLKFSETEHLEIRSLSFG
;
A
#
# COMPACT_ATOMS: atom_id res chain seq x y z
N VAL A 1 -22.48 12.40 -0.91
CA VAL A 1 -23.42 13.48 -0.60
C VAL A 1 -22.60 14.75 -0.50
N ASP A 2 -23.04 15.81 -1.17
CA ASP A 2 -22.40 17.13 -1.16
C ASP A 2 -22.85 17.97 0.05
N ASP A 3 -22.26 19.14 0.25
CA ASP A 3 -22.55 20.05 1.39
C ASP A 3 -24.01 20.55 1.43
N ASP A 4 -24.67 20.60 0.28
CA ASP A 4 -26.08 20.96 0.15
C ASP A 4 -27.05 19.79 0.40
N GLY A 5 -26.51 18.61 0.74
CA GLY A 5 -27.27 17.37 0.95
C GLY A 5 -27.57 16.59 -0.33
N GLN A 6 -27.15 17.07 -1.49
CA GLN A 6 -27.36 16.37 -2.75
C GLN A 6 -26.47 15.13 -2.85
N ALA A 7 -27.07 13.98 -3.13
CA ALA A 7 -26.36 12.74 -3.40
C ALA A 7 -26.03 12.57 -4.89
N TYR A 8 -24.89 11.99 -5.17
CA TYR A 8 -24.42 11.64 -6.51
C TYR A 8 -24.03 10.17 -6.53
N TYR A 9 -24.24 9.51 -7.68
CA TYR A 9 -23.85 8.14 -7.92
C TYR A 9 -22.85 8.07 -9.07
N TYR A 10 -21.76 7.33 -8.87
CA TYR A 10 -20.69 7.13 -9.84
C TYR A 10 -20.48 5.65 -10.10
N TRP A 11 -20.26 5.28 -11.36
CA TRP A 11 -19.99 3.90 -11.77
C TRP A 11 -19.19 3.87 -13.06
N GLY A 12 -18.68 2.71 -13.41
CA GLY A 12 -18.03 2.45 -14.70
C GLY A 12 -16.70 1.73 -14.57
N GLN A 13 -16.28 1.19 -15.67
CA GLN A 13 -14.97 0.62 -15.92
C GLN A 13 -14.52 1.12 -17.30
N ILE A 14 -13.23 1.52 -17.44
CA ILE A 14 -12.65 2.18 -18.62
C ILE A 14 -13.22 3.59 -18.83
N ASN A 15 -14.53 3.76 -18.69
CA ASN A 15 -15.21 5.05 -18.74
C ASN A 15 -16.11 5.18 -17.51
N ALA A 16 -15.94 6.26 -16.78
CA ALA A 16 -16.78 6.56 -15.61
C ALA A 16 -17.98 7.42 -16.00
N HIS A 17 -19.08 7.15 -15.36
CA HIS A 17 -20.34 7.86 -15.47
C HIS A 17 -20.73 8.42 -14.11
N GLY A 18 -21.54 9.46 -14.11
CA GLY A 18 -22.08 10.01 -12.86
C GLY A 18 -23.44 10.64 -13.07
N VAL A 19 -24.22 10.66 -12.00
CA VAL A 19 -25.56 11.24 -12.02
C VAL A 19 -25.94 11.79 -10.66
N LYS A 20 -26.75 12.81 -10.66
CA LYS A 20 -27.45 13.32 -9.49
C LYS A 20 -28.58 12.37 -9.12
N LEU A 21 -28.65 11.95 -7.86
CA LEU A 21 -29.75 11.14 -7.36
C LEU A 21 -30.94 12.01 -6.93
N HIS A 22 -32.14 11.46 -7.01
CA HIS A 22 -33.32 12.04 -6.39
C HIS A 22 -33.23 11.94 -4.86
N GLU A 23 -34.15 12.62 -4.16
CA GLU A 23 -34.20 12.65 -2.68
C GLU A 23 -34.34 11.25 -2.04
N ASP A 24 -34.89 10.27 -2.77
CA ASP A 24 -35.01 8.88 -2.35
C ASP A 24 -33.66 8.15 -2.31
N MET A 25 -32.59 8.74 -2.87
CA MET A 25 -31.25 8.18 -3.01
C MET A 25 -31.19 6.83 -3.74
N MET A 26 -32.25 6.45 -4.46
CA MET A 26 -32.40 5.18 -5.14
C MET A 26 -32.71 5.31 -6.63
N SER A 27 -33.16 6.49 -7.05
CA SER A 27 -33.57 6.77 -8.42
C SER A 27 -32.89 8.02 -8.99
N PHE A 28 -32.86 8.12 -10.32
CA PHE A 28 -32.33 9.26 -11.06
C PHE A 28 -32.98 9.39 -12.43
N CYS A 29 -32.91 10.58 -13.04
CA CYS A 29 -33.30 10.78 -14.43
C CYS A 29 -32.20 10.28 -15.35
N ARG A 30 -32.53 9.40 -16.31
CA ARG A 30 -31.55 8.82 -17.23
C ARG A 30 -30.92 9.86 -18.15
N GLU A 31 -31.62 10.88 -18.50
CA GLU A 31 -31.17 12.02 -19.31
C GLU A 31 -30.16 12.92 -18.58
N ASP A 32 -30.09 12.84 -17.24
CA ASP A 32 -29.15 13.60 -16.42
C ASP A 32 -27.82 12.89 -16.21
N VAL A 33 -27.66 11.68 -16.79
CA VAL A 33 -26.39 10.95 -16.73
C VAL A 33 -25.33 11.69 -17.51
N VAL A 34 -24.22 11.98 -16.84
CA VAL A 34 -23.01 12.50 -17.47
C VAL A 34 -22.08 11.33 -17.78
N ASP A 35 -21.87 11.09 -19.06
CA ASP A 35 -20.98 10.04 -19.56
C ASP A 35 -19.54 10.54 -19.64
N ASN A 36 -18.58 9.62 -19.52
CA ASN A 36 -17.14 9.90 -19.70
C ASN A 36 -16.62 11.00 -18.75
N LEU A 37 -17.03 10.98 -17.50
CA LEU A 37 -16.53 11.91 -16.47
C LEU A 37 -15.01 11.86 -16.33
N VAL A 38 -14.48 10.66 -16.26
CA VAL A 38 -13.07 10.30 -16.39
C VAL A 38 -12.98 9.04 -17.25
N THR A 39 -11.91 8.94 -18.06
CA THR A 39 -11.73 7.84 -19.02
C THR A 39 -10.33 7.28 -18.94
N GLU A 40 -10.13 6.04 -19.37
CA GLU A 40 -8.79 5.45 -19.46
C GLU A 40 -7.91 6.23 -20.46
N GLU A 41 -8.47 6.64 -21.60
CA GLU A 41 -7.73 7.35 -22.64
C GLU A 41 -7.18 8.72 -22.19
N GLN A 42 -7.94 9.47 -21.40
CA GLN A 42 -7.58 10.86 -21.03
C GLN A 42 -7.09 10.99 -19.59
N HIS A 43 -7.44 10.03 -18.72
CA HIS A 43 -7.23 10.13 -17.28
C HIS A 43 -6.60 8.88 -16.68
N TYR A 44 -6.30 7.85 -17.49
CA TYR A 44 -5.82 6.54 -17.02
C TYR A 44 -6.79 5.83 -16.06
N PHE A 45 -8.07 6.20 -16.10
CA PHE A 45 -9.12 5.63 -15.26
C PHE A 45 -9.41 4.18 -15.65
N HIS A 46 -9.23 3.25 -14.73
CA HIS A 46 -9.61 1.86 -14.96
C HIS A 46 -10.97 1.54 -14.33
N GLU A 47 -11.08 1.69 -13.01
CA GLU A 47 -12.30 1.42 -12.25
C GLU A 47 -12.23 2.00 -10.82
N GLY A 48 -13.21 1.69 -9.95
CA GLY A 48 -13.12 1.89 -8.51
C GLY A 48 -13.26 3.34 -8.05
N SER A 49 -14.31 4.02 -8.51
CA SER A 49 -14.58 5.44 -8.24
C SER A 49 -14.81 5.77 -6.78
N SER A 50 -14.11 6.78 -6.27
CA SER A 50 -14.35 7.42 -4.98
C SER A 50 -14.22 8.95 -5.12
N VAL A 51 -15.22 9.71 -4.67
CA VAL A 51 -15.22 11.17 -4.81
C VAL A 51 -15.25 11.84 -3.43
N ARG A 52 -14.35 12.82 -3.23
CA ARG A 52 -14.30 13.66 -2.03
C ARG A 52 -14.28 15.13 -2.42
N LYS A 53 -15.01 15.96 -1.67
CA LYS A 53 -14.92 17.40 -1.76
C LYS A 53 -13.96 17.92 -0.69
N ILE A 54 -13.01 18.76 -1.09
CA ILE A 54 -12.05 19.43 -0.20
C ILE A 54 -12.08 20.93 -0.57
N GLY A 55 -12.62 21.75 0.31
CA GLY A 55 -12.93 23.14 -0.03
C GLY A 55 -13.86 23.20 -1.25
N ASP A 56 -13.47 23.93 -2.28
CA ASP A 56 -14.24 24.08 -3.53
C ASP A 56 -13.78 23.11 -4.64
N THR A 57 -13.08 22.03 -4.31
CA THR A 57 -12.53 21.10 -5.29
C THR A 57 -12.99 19.67 -5.01
N TYR A 58 -13.44 19.01 -6.05
CA TYR A 58 -13.81 17.60 -6.03
C TYR A 58 -12.62 16.76 -6.49
N TYR A 59 -12.23 15.78 -5.68
CA TYR A 59 -11.19 14.82 -5.94
C TYR A 59 -11.84 13.49 -6.32
N TYR A 60 -11.61 13.06 -7.53
CA TYR A 60 -12.06 11.78 -8.07
C TYR A 60 -10.89 10.81 -8.01
N VAL A 61 -10.92 9.83 -7.10
CA VAL A 61 -9.86 8.84 -6.87
C VAL A 61 -10.29 7.52 -7.49
N PHE A 62 -9.39 6.80 -8.13
CA PHE A 62 -9.68 5.60 -8.90
C PHE A 62 -8.46 4.69 -9.07
N ALA A 63 -8.72 3.42 -9.47
CA ALA A 63 -7.69 2.52 -9.95
C ALA A 63 -7.12 3.02 -11.28
N ASP A 64 -5.82 3.22 -11.32
CA ASP A 64 -5.09 3.93 -12.38
C ASP A 64 -4.18 2.98 -13.16
N VAL A 65 -4.17 3.11 -14.49
CA VAL A 65 -3.36 2.29 -15.41
C VAL A 65 -2.24 3.06 -16.11
N GLU A 66 -1.87 4.25 -15.66
CA GLU A 66 -0.74 5.00 -16.24
C GLU A 66 0.54 4.14 -16.33
N ARG A 67 0.74 3.25 -15.35
CA ARG A 67 1.88 2.32 -15.28
C ARG A 67 1.61 0.96 -15.92
N GLY A 68 0.51 0.81 -16.66
CA GLY A 68 0.15 -0.38 -17.44
C GLY A 68 -0.70 -1.41 -16.70
N LYS A 69 -0.65 -1.47 -15.36
CA LYS A 69 -1.53 -2.29 -14.52
C LYS A 69 -2.30 -1.39 -13.56
N PRO A 70 -3.54 -1.72 -13.18
CA PRO A 70 -4.33 -0.92 -12.24
C PRO A 70 -3.88 -1.10 -10.77
N THR A 71 -2.56 -1.08 -10.52
CA THR A 71 -1.95 -1.18 -9.19
C THR A 71 -1.81 0.16 -8.49
N SER A 72 -1.95 1.25 -9.23
CA SER A 72 -1.93 2.61 -8.69
C SER A 72 -3.33 3.09 -8.29
N LEU A 73 -3.39 4.00 -7.34
CA LEU A 73 -4.50 4.93 -7.17
C LEU A 73 -4.10 6.27 -7.77
N GLY A 74 -4.78 6.65 -8.85
CA GLY A 74 -4.69 7.96 -9.45
C GLY A 74 -5.83 8.86 -9.00
N TYR A 75 -5.71 10.15 -9.33
CA TYR A 75 -6.78 11.09 -9.05
C TYR A 75 -6.90 12.17 -10.12
N ALA A 76 -8.12 12.67 -10.25
CA ALA A 76 -8.46 13.84 -11.06
C ALA A 76 -9.20 14.87 -10.20
N THR A 77 -9.13 16.15 -10.56
CA THR A 77 -9.80 17.21 -9.83
C THR A 77 -10.75 18.01 -10.71
N GLY A 78 -11.85 18.46 -10.14
CA GLY A 78 -12.86 19.30 -10.81
C GLY A 78 -13.50 20.31 -9.86
N LYS A 79 -14.27 21.25 -10.40
CA LYS A 79 -15.01 22.28 -9.64
C LYS A 79 -16.49 21.95 -9.48
N SER A 80 -16.91 20.82 -10.01
CA SER A 80 -18.28 20.30 -9.90
C SER A 80 -18.23 18.80 -9.63
N PRO A 81 -19.20 18.23 -8.90
CA PRO A 81 -19.26 16.79 -8.65
C PRO A 81 -19.40 15.96 -9.92
N LEU A 82 -19.95 16.53 -10.99
CA LEU A 82 -20.09 15.91 -12.29
C LEU A 82 -19.09 16.45 -13.33
N GLY A 83 -17.95 16.97 -12.87
CA GLY A 83 -16.84 17.43 -13.70
C GLY A 83 -17.05 18.81 -14.37
N PRO A 84 -16.25 19.16 -15.39
CA PRO A 84 -15.16 18.33 -15.91
C PRO A 84 -14.03 18.10 -14.91
N PHE A 85 -13.37 16.94 -15.04
CA PHE A 85 -12.21 16.57 -14.23
C PHE A 85 -10.91 16.68 -15.04
N THR A 86 -9.83 17.02 -14.35
CA THR A 86 -8.47 17.05 -14.91
C THR A 86 -7.60 16.08 -14.12
N TYR A 87 -6.94 15.15 -14.82
CA TYR A 87 -5.98 14.21 -14.22
C TYR A 87 -4.83 14.94 -13.53
N ARG A 88 -4.43 14.47 -12.36
CA ARG A 88 -3.43 15.13 -11.51
C ARG A 88 -2.24 14.25 -11.18
N GLY A 89 -2.33 12.95 -11.33
CA GLY A 89 -1.26 12.00 -11.05
C GLY A 89 -1.67 10.86 -10.12
N ILE A 90 -0.66 10.14 -9.66
CA ILE A 90 -0.78 8.97 -8.79
C ILE A 90 -0.61 9.41 -7.32
N ILE A 91 -1.42 8.84 -6.42
CA ILE A 91 -1.31 9.02 -4.96
C ILE A 91 -0.43 7.94 -4.37
N ILE A 92 -0.63 6.69 -4.77
CA ILE A 92 0.08 5.52 -4.24
C ILE A 92 0.03 4.37 -5.24
N ASP A 93 1.06 3.51 -5.22
CA ASP A 93 1.14 2.30 -6.02
C ASP A 93 1.44 1.09 -5.12
N ASN A 94 0.72 -0.02 -5.32
CA ASN A 94 0.91 -1.27 -4.58
C ASN A 94 1.60 -2.37 -5.41
N ALA A 95 2.17 -2.05 -6.58
CA ALA A 95 2.73 -3.03 -7.51
C ALA A 95 3.77 -3.98 -6.90
N ASP A 96 4.59 -3.47 -5.97
CA ASP A 96 5.68 -4.23 -5.36
C ASP A 96 5.29 -4.98 -4.09
N CYS A 97 4.01 -4.89 -3.64
CA CYS A 97 3.60 -5.47 -2.36
C CYS A 97 3.50 -7.01 -2.38
N ASP A 98 3.20 -7.57 -3.52
CA ASP A 98 3.10 -8.99 -3.78
C ASP A 98 3.35 -9.20 -5.27
N PRO A 99 4.18 -10.19 -5.70
CA PRO A 99 4.49 -10.43 -7.11
C PRO A 99 3.26 -10.65 -8.00
N ASP A 100 2.15 -11.12 -7.44
CA ASP A 100 0.88 -11.30 -8.14
C ASP A 100 -0.08 -10.12 -7.99
N SER A 101 0.42 -8.96 -7.59
CA SER A 101 -0.39 -7.74 -7.46
C SER A 101 -1.01 -7.35 -8.80
N TRP A 102 -2.34 -7.13 -8.79
CA TRP A 102 -3.10 -6.86 -10.01
C TRP A 102 -3.83 -5.53 -9.98
N ASN A 103 -4.47 -5.17 -8.85
CA ASN A 103 -5.31 -3.99 -8.76
C ASN A 103 -5.14 -3.23 -7.44
N ASN A 104 -5.68 -2.03 -7.41
CA ASN A 104 -5.75 -1.19 -6.23
C ASN A 104 -7.07 -0.43 -6.23
N HIS A 105 -7.81 -0.49 -5.12
CA HIS A 105 -8.99 0.34 -4.90
C HIS A 105 -8.84 1.08 -3.60
N GLY A 106 -9.35 2.31 -3.55
CA GLY A 106 -9.20 3.11 -2.35
C GLY A 106 -9.95 4.43 -2.37
N SER A 107 -9.70 5.22 -1.35
CA SER A 107 -10.28 6.54 -1.15
C SER A 107 -9.33 7.41 -0.34
N ILE A 108 -9.58 8.71 -0.30
CA ILE A 108 -8.93 9.62 0.64
C ILE A 108 -9.93 10.10 1.69
N GLU A 109 -9.46 10.27 2.93
CA GLU A 109 -10.30 10.75 4.04
C GLU A 109 -9.46 11.53 5.06
N CYS A 110 -10.09 12.47 5.77
CA CYS A 110 -9.45 13.27 6.81
C CYS A 110 -9.86 12.80 8.20
N PHE A 111 -8.88 12.51 9.06
CA PHE A 111 -9.10 12.20 10.47
C PHE A 111 -8.24 13.13 11.34
N ASN A 112 -8.86 13.82 12.27
CA ASN A 112 -8.18 14.72 13.20
C ASN A 112 -7.27 15.75 12.52
N GLY A 113 -7.66 16.24 11.33
CA GLY A 113 -6.90 17.22 10.56
C GLY A 113 -5.77 16.66 9.71
N GLN A 114 -5.53 15.36 9.74
CA GLN A 114 -4.59 14.66 8.87
C GLN A 114 -5.33 13.92 7.75
N TRP A 115 -4.90 14.09 6.51
CA TRP A 115 -5.40 13.36 5.36
C TRP A 115 -4.68 12.03 5.20
N TYR A 116 -5.43 11.02 4.78
CA TYR A 116 -4.94 9.66 4.54
C TYR A 116 -5.48 9.14 3.22
N VAL A 117 -4.69 8.31 2.55
CA VAL A 117 -5.15 7.41 1.50
C VAL A 117 -5.39 6.03 2.11
N PHE A 118 -6.60 5.52 1.93
CA PHE A 118 -6.98 4.14 2.23
C PHE A 118 -6.94 3.36 0.93
N TYR A 119 -6.26 2.25 0.94
CA TYR A 119 -6.06 1.43 -0.25
C TYR A 119 -5.95 -0.04 0.15
N HIS A 120 -5.79 -0.92 -0.80
CA HIS A 120 -5.53 -2.32 -0.49
C HIS A 120 -4.28 -2.83 -1.19
N ARG A 121 -3.77 -3.94 -0.71
CA ARG A 121 -2.76 -4.75 -1.38
C ARG A 121 -3.21 -6.20 -1.47
N SER A 122 -2.78 -6.88 -2.52
CA SER A 122 -2.92 -8.32 -2.67
C SER A 122 -2.09 -9.05 -1.63
N SER A 123 -2.52 -10.23 -1.22
CA SER A 123 -1.77 -11.14 -0.37
C SER A 123 -2.21 -12.59 -0.62
N ARG A 124 -1.49 -13.56 -0.07
CA ARG A 124 -1.78 -14.99 -0.20
C ARG A 124 -1.72 -15.49 -1.65
N GLY A 125 -0.88 -14.87 -2.50
CA GLY A 125 -0.68 -15.27 -3.89
C GLY A 125 -1.93 -15.13 -4.77
N THR A 126 -2.81 -14.16 -4.47
CA THR A 126 -4.05 -13.92 -5.26
C THR A 126 -4.50 -12.47 -5.20
N GLU A 127 -4.96 -11.94 -6.34
CA GLU A 127 -5.58 -10.63 -6.41
C GLU A 127 -6.92 -10.53 -5.66
N SER A 128 -7.53 -11.66 -5.35
CA SER A 128 -8.84 -11.71 -4.67
C SER A 128 -8.74 -11.53 -3.16
N PHE A 129 -7.60 -11.83 -2.55
CA PHE A 129 -7.39 -11.61 -1.13
C PHE A 129 -6.73 -10.25 -0.89
N ARG A 130 -7.54 -9.29 -0.45
CA ARG A 130 -7.16 -7.88 -0.33
C ARG A 130 -7.01 -7.47 1.13
N ARG A 131 -5.85 -6.94 1.48
CA ARG A 131 -5.53 -6.43 2.81
C ARG A 131 -5.62 -4.90 2.80
N LEU A 132 -6.40 -4.35 3.73
CA LEU A 132 -6.50 -2.90 3.90
C LEU A 132 -5.16 -2.31 4.33
N CYS A 133 -4.78 -1.21 3.70
CA CYS A 133 -3.62 -0.40 4.00
C CYS A 133 -4.01 1.07 4.08
N VAL A 134 -3.17 1.87 4.74
CA VAL A 134 -3.39 3.30 4.93
C VAL A 134 -2.06 4.03 5.01
N GLU A 135 -1.93 5.17 4.30
CA GLU A 135 -0.76 6.05 4.41
C GLU A 135 -1.22 7.49 4.63
N PRO A 136 -0.46 8.28 5.41
CA PRO A 136 -0.70 9.72 5.49
C PRO A 136 -0.35 10.39 4.15
N ILE A 137 -1.17 11.35 3.75
CA ILE A 137 -0.96 12.18 2.55
C ILE A 137 -1.04 13.66 2.90
N THR A 138 -0.49 14.49 2.04
CA THR A 138 -0.58 15.94 2.15
C THR A 138 -1.40 16.48 0.98
N ILE A 139 -2.40 17.31 1.28
CA ILE A 139 -3.07 18.15 0.28
C ILE A 139 -2.29 19.47 0.23
N ASN A 140 -1.58 19.69 -0.85
CA ASN A 140 -0.78 20.90 -1.05
C ASN A 140 -1.66 22.15 -1.22
N PRO A 141 -1.12 23.36 -1.02
CA PRO A 141 -1.90 24.60 -1.19
C PRO A 141 -2.51 24.81 -2.58
N ASP A 142 -1.92 24.21 -3.62
CA ASP A 142 -2.42 24.22 -5.00
C ASP A 142 -3.44 23.10 -5.26
N GLY A 143 -3.77 22.30 -4.25
CA GLY A 143 -4.68 21.16 -4.33
C GLY A 143 -4.05 19.89 -4.89
N SER A 144 -2.75 19.85 -5.14
CA SER A 144 -2.07 18.61 -5.52
C SER A 144 -1.87 17.67 -4.34
N ILE A 145 -1.71 16.37 -4.63
CA ILE A 145 -1.31 15.33 -3.69
C ILE A 145 -0.01 14.73 -4.21
N ASP A 146 1.03 14.75 -3.38
CA ASP A 146 2.29 14.09 -3.72
C ASP A 146 2.14 12.58 -3.60
N GLU A 147 2.75 11.84 -4.52
CA GLU A 147 2.78 10.38 -4.44
C GLU A 147 3.52 9.93 -3.17
N VAL A 148 2.90 9.03 -2.42
CA VAL A 148 3.47 8.44 -1.22
C VAL A 148 3.84 6.98 -1.46
N LYS A 149 4.85 6.49 -0.72
CA LYS A 149 5.23 5.08 -0.77
C LYS A 149 4.39 4.26 0.20
N MET A 150 4.04 3.05 -0.19
CA MET A 150 3.50 2.06 0.74
C MET A 150 4.54 1.73 1.81
N THR A 151 4.11 1.73 3.08
CA THR A 151 4.98 1.46 4.23
C THR A 151 4.53 0.23 5.03
N SER A 152 5.41 -0.26 5.89
CA SER A 152 5.09 -1.36 6.80
C SER A 152 4.32 -0.90 8.04
N GLN A 153 4.53 0.36 8.47
CA GLN A 153 3.84 0.96 9.61
C GLN A 153 2.50 1.59 9.25
N GLY A 154 2.24 1.88 7.96
CA GLY A 154 1.02 2.57 7.54
C GLY A 154 0.90 3.96 8.17
N ALA A 155 -0.25 4.24 8.81
CA ALA A 155 -0.49 5.51 9.51
C ALA A 155 0.31 5.68 10.81
N GLY A 156 1.07 4.66 11.23
CA GLY A 156 1.89 4.71 12.45
C GLY A 156 3.24 5.38 12.24
N GLU A 157 3.97 5.51 13.35
CA GLU A 157 5.38 5.93 13.29
C GLU A 157 6.27 4.79 12.78
N PRO A 158 7.44 5.10 12.21
CA PRO A 158 8.46 4.09 11.90
C PRO A 158 8.83 3.26 13.12
N PHE A 159 8.99 1.95 12.94
CA PHE A 159 9.28 1.02 14.03
C PHE A 159 10.58 1.36 14.76
N GLY A 160 10.49 1.49 16.08
CA GLY A 160 11.61 1.77 16.97
C GLY A 160 12.42 0.53 17.35
N PRO A 161 13.54 0.71 18.10
CA PRO A 161 14.32 -0.40 18.61
C PRO A 161 13.50 -1.31 19.54
N GLY A 162 13.57 -2.62 19.29
CA GLY A 162 12.85 -3.65 20.04
C GLY A 162 11.37 -3.82 19.67
N GLU A 163 10.81 -2.98 18.84
CA GLU A 163 9.44 -3.18 18.34
C GLU A 163 9.36 -4.38 17.41
N GLU A 164 8.36 -5.23 17.62
CA GLU A 164 8.13 -6.40 16.80
C GLU A 164 7.41 -6.03 15.50
N ILE A 165 8.03 -6.35 14.37
CA ILE A 165 7.49 -6.17 13.03
C ILE A 165 7.07 -7.55 12.53
N MET A 166 5.80 -7.72 12.23
CA MET A 166 5.29 -9.00 11.73
C MET A 166 5.71 -9.21 10.27
N GLY A 167 6.00 -10.44 9.89
CA GLY A 167 6.38 -10.78 8.50
C GLY A 167 5.35 -10.29 7.48
N TYR A 168 4.06 -10.34 7.81
CA TYR A 168 2.99 -9.84 6.94
C TYR A 168 2.96 -8.32 6.76
N GLN A 169 3.76 -7.56 7.52
CA GLN A 169 3.89 -6.11 7.36
C GLN A 169 4.96 -5.73 6.32
N ALA A 170 5.63 -6.72 5.70
CA ALA A 170 6.47 -6.42 4.54
C ALA A 170 5.68 -5.63 3.50
N CYS A 171 6.21 -4.51 3.05
CA CYS A 171 5.56 -3.61 2.10
C CYS A 171 6.07 -3.76 0.67
N GLY A 172 7.03 -4.65 0.45
CA GLY A 172 7.53 -5.04 -0.86
C GLY A 172 8.02 -6.48 -0.84
N LEU A 173 7.73 -7.23 -1.89
CA LEU A 173 8.16 -8.62 -2.06
C LEU A 173 8.69 -8.82 -3.48
N LYS A 174 9.74 -9.62 -3.62
CA LYS A 174 10.32 -9.98 -4.91
C LYS A 174 10.66 -11.46 -4.94
N GLY A 175 10.36 -12.12 -6.06
CA GLY A 175 10.55 -13.54 -6.25
C GLY A 175 9.30 -14.35 -5.96
N THR A 176 9.46 -15.49 -5.27
CA THR A 176 8.35 -16.40 -4.94
C THR A 176 7.77 -16.15 -3.56
N VAL A 177 8.46 -15.41 -2.70
CA VAL A 177 8.01 -15.11 -1.35
C VAL A 177 6.61 -14.46 -1.33
N ARG A 178 5.77 -14.93 -0.40
CA ARG A 178 4.36 -14.48 -0.25
C ARG A 178 4.03 -14.20 1.21
N ILE A 179 3.05 -13.34 1.44
CA ILE A 179 2.35 -13.24 2.71
C ILE A 179 1.21 -14.26 2.66
N ALA A 180 1.31 -15.33 3.45
CA ALA A 180 0.32 -16.39 3.50
C ALA A 180 0.13 -16.91 4.94
N PRO A 181 -1.01 -17.55 5.25
CA PRO A 181 -1.23 -18.11 6.58
C PRO A 181 -0.44 -19.39 6.76
N ASP A 182 0.12 -19.55 7.94
CA ASP A 182 0.64 -20.83 8.40
C ASP A 182 -0.48 -21.83 8.73
N LYS A 183 -0.12 -23.01 9.23
CA LYS A 183 -1.08 -24.03 9.68
C LYS A 183 -2.02 -23.57 10.79
N ASP A 184 -1.65 -22.55 11.54
CA ASP A 184 -2.43 -21.97 12.64
C ASP A 184 -3.28 -20.77 12.16
N GLY A 185 -3.24 -20.44 10.86
CA GLY A 185 -3.97 -19.36 10.24
C GLY A 185 -3.34 -17.97 10.41
N CYS A 186 -2.11 -17.91 10.95
CA CYS A 186 -1.37 -16.65 11.16
C CYS A 186 -0.56 -16.30 9.91
N ASP A 187 -0.81 -15.12 9.33
CA ASP A 187 -0.05 -14.65 8.17
C ASP A 187 1.41 -14.37 8.54
N ARG A 188 2.32 -14.81 7.66
CA ARG A 188 3.77 -14.60 7.74
C ARG A 188 4.38 -14.58 6.34
N LEU A 189 5.71 -14.37 6.21
CA LEU A 189 6.39 -14.59 4.95
C LEU A 189 6.59 -16.10 4.76
N MET A 190 6.13 -16.61 3.63
CA MET A 190 6.14 -18.02 3.24
C MET A 190 6.59 -18.17 1.78
N GLU A 191 6.79 -19.40 1.33
CA GLU A 191 7.24 -19.73 -0.03
C GLU A 191 8.57 -19.05 -0.40
N ILE A 192 9.42 -18.84 0.62
CA ILE A 192 10.70 -18.17 0.46
C ILE A 192 11.69 -19.08 -0.28
N SER A 193 12.26 -18.57 -1.36
CA SER A 193 13.29 -19.23 -2.16
C SER A 193 14.57 -18.39 -2.22
N ASP A 194 15.64 -19.01 -2.71
CA ASP A 194 16.93 -18.34 -2.87
C ASP A 194 16.82 -17.17 -3.86
N GLY A 195 17.33 -16.01 -3.44
CA GLY A 195 17.27 -14.77 -4.19
C GLY A 195 16.02 -13.93 -3.99
N ASP A 196 15.05 -14.41 -3.20
CA ASP A 196 13.86 -13.62 -2.84
C ASP A 196 14.23 -12.45 -1.93
N GLU A 197 13.38 -11.42 -1.95
CA GLU A 197 13.54 -10.23 -1.11
C GLU A 197 12.23 -9.84 -0.42
N ALA A 198 12.32 -9.34 0.82
CA ALA A 198 11.21 -8.72 1.54
C ALA A 198 11.62 -7.35 2.08
N VAL A 199 10.80 -6.34 1.86
CA VAL A 199 11.07 -4.93 2.19
C VAL A 199 10.20 -4.49 3.36
N PHE A 200 10.82 -3.79 4.32
CA PHE A 200 10.14 -3.16 5.47
C PHE A 200 10.50 -1.67 5.51
N ARG A 201 9.51 -0.81 5.38
CA ARG A 201 9.61 0.66 5.49
C ARG A 201 8.72 1.11 6.62
N TYR A 202 9.21 1.78 7.62
CA TYR A 202 10.58 2.15 7.95
C TYR A 202 10.93 1.69 9.37
N VAL A 203 12.24 1.50 9.61
CA VAL A 203 12.76 1.30 10.97
C VAL A 203 13.56 2.54 11.38
N LYS A 204 13.46 3.01 12.64
CA LYS A 204 14.04 4.26 13.10
C LYS A 204 14.75 4.11 14.43
N SER A 205 15.98 4.58 14.54
CA SER A 205 16.74 4.64 15.79
C SER A 205 17.50 5.95 15.91
N GLY A 206 17.50 6.54 17.11
CA GLY A 206 18.32 7.72 17.44
C GLY A 206 19.80 7.41 17.66
N SER A 207 20.16 6.14 17.91
CA SER A 207 21.55 5.68 18.18
C SER A 207 22.09 4.69 17.14
N GLY A 208 21.29 4.30 16.15
CA GLY A 208 21.57 3.20 15.24
C GLY A 208 21.02 1.86 15.74
N PHE A 209 21.32 0.80 15.00
CA PHE A 209 20.92 -0.56 15.34
C PHE A 209 22.16 -1.44 15.49
N ALA A 210 22.18 -2.29 16.52
CA ALA A 210 23.26 -3.20 16.85
C ALA A 210 22.87 -4.68 16.73
N ALA A 211 21.60 -5.00 16.62
CA ALA A 211 21.10 -6.37 16.54
C ALA A 211 19.87 -6.50 15.64
N LEU A 212 19.77 -7.65 14.98
CA LEU A 212 18.54 -8.14 14.36
C LEU A 212 18.09 -9.39 15.10
N HIS A 213 16.81 -9.44 15.42
CA HIS A 213 16.15 -10.63 15.94
C HIS A 213 15.12 -11.12 14.93
N LEU A 214 15.10 -12.43 14.66
CA LEU A 214 14.11 -13.09 13.81
C LEU A 214 13.37 -14.17 14.59
N LYS A 215 12.07 -14.28 14.38
CA LYS A 215 11.26 -15.46 14.70
C LYS A 215 10.93 -16.15 13.39
N ALA A 216 11.57 -17.26 13.15
CA ALA A 216 11.51 -18.00 11.89
C ALA A 216 11.26 -19.50 12.12
N SER A 217 10.92 -20.23 11.08
CA SER A 217 10.92 -21.70 11.01
C SER A 217 11.60 -22.16 9.72
N GLY A 218 12.01 -23.43 9.66
CA GLY A 218 12.83 -23.94 8.57
C GLY A 218 14.29 -23.54 8.69
N SER A 219 15.03 -23.52 7.60
CA SER A 219 16.45 -23.16 7.57
C SER A 219 16.78 -22.26 6.40
N GLY A 220 17.87 -21.50 6.52
CA GLY A 220 18.35 -20.59 5.49
C GLY A 220 19.25 -19.48 6.02
N THR A 221 19.74 -18.66 5.13
CA THR A 221 20.51 -17.45 5.45
C THR A 221 19.67 -16.21 5.09
N VAL A 222 19.55 -15.28 6.04
CA VAL A 222 18.87 -14.00 5.86
C VAL A 222 19.91 -12.89 5.96
N GLU A 223 20.22 -12.25 4.85
CA GLU A 223 21.06 -11.06 4.81
C GLU A 223 20.19 -9.81 4.91
N VAL A 224 20.60 -8.88 5.77
CA VAL A 224 19.88 -7.62 6.02
C VAL A 224 20.62 -6.46 5.36
N PHE A 225 19.88 -5.67 4.61
CA PHE A 225 20.32 -4.40 4.05
C PHE A 225 19.53 -3.26 4.68
N LEU A 226 20.24 -2.20 5.04
CA LEU A 226 19.62 -0.94 5.50
C LEU A 226 20.03 0.17 4.53
N ASP A 227 19.04 0.80 3.88
CA ASP A 227 19.22 1.74 2.77
C ASP A 227 20.18 1.22 1.69
N GLY A 228 20.04 -0.06 1.33
CA GLY A 228 20.85 -0.73 0.30
C GLY A 228 22.27 -1.13 0.72
N LYS A 229 22.69 -0.85 1.96
CA LYS A 229 23.98 -1.28 2.50
C LYS A 229 23.81 -2.54 3.34
N SER A 230 24.64 -3.57 3.11
CA SER A 230 24.65 -4.76 3.95
C SER A 230 24.96 -4.37 5.40
N ALA A 231 24.10 -4.76 6.31
CA ALA A 231 24.23 -4.50 7.74
C ALA A 231 24.62 -5.73 8.53
N GLY A 232 24.40 -6.93 7.99
CA GLY A 232 24.74 -8.21 8.61
C GLY A 232 23.95 -9.37 8.01
N ALA A 233 24.21 -10.58 8.51
CA ALA A 233 23.50 -11.78 8.10
C ALA A 233 23.24 -12.71 9.29
N ILE A 234 22.17 -13.49 9.20
CA ILE A 234 21.78 -14.48 10.19
C ILE A 234 21.52 -15.82 9.52
N ARG A 235 22.07 -16.89 10.07
CA ARG A 235 21.77 -18.26 9.63
C ARG A 235 20.70 -18.84 10.53
N ILE A 236 19.61 -19.28 9.95
CA ILE A 236 18.51 -19.96 10.63
C ILE A 236 18.72 -21.47 10.51
N THR A 237 18.61 -22.18 11.63
CA THR A 237 18.64 -23.63 11.70
C THR A 237 17.51 -24.11 12.61
N ASP A 238 16.65 -24.99 12.07
CA ASP A 238 15.54 -25.65 12.80
C ASP A 238 14.60 -24.73 13.61
N GLY A 239 14.34 -23.53 13.09
CA GLY A 239 13.18 -22.74 13.53
C GLY A 239 13.23 -22.24 14.98
N GLN A 240 14.36 -21.70 15.41
CA GLN A 240 14.49 -21.03 16.71
C GLN A 240 14.45 -19.49 16.58
N GLN A 241 14.25 -18.80 17.68
CA GLN A 241 14.55 -17.37 17.75
C GLN A 241 16.05 -17.17 17.57
N GLU A 242 16.40 -16.49 16.49
CA GLU A 242 17.78 -16.23 16.15
C GLU A 242 18.10 -14.75 16.33
N LYS A 243 19.33 -14.46 16.74
CA LYS A 243 19.86 -13.12 16.89
C LYS A 243 21.22 -13.02 16.22
N THR A 244 21.44 -11.93 15.50
CA THR A 244 22.76 -11.58 14.96
C THR A 244 23.12 -10.14 15.31
N GLU A 245 24.41 -9.86 15.38
CA GLU A 245 24.91 -8.49 15.42
C GLU A 245 24.79 -7.87 14.05
N ILE A 246 24.34 -6.63 14.00
CA ILE A 246 24.28 -5.78 12.80
C ILE A 246 24.92 -4.44 13.11
N SER A 247 25.24 -3.68 12.08
CA SER A 247 25.76 -2.32 12.24
C SER A 247 25.02 -1.34 11.35
N ALA A 248 24.35 -0.40 11.97
CA ALA A 248 23.68 0.69 11.26
C ALA A 248 23.73 1.99 12.07
N GLU A 249 23.98 3.10 11.38
CA GLU A 249 23.95 4.43 11.95
C GLU A 249 22.54 4.86 12.35
N ALA A 250 22.45 5.89 13.20
CA ALA A 250 21.20 6.55 13.55
C ALA A 250 20.44 7.05 12.30
N GLY A 251 19.12 7.02 12.38
CA GLY A 251 18.25 7.51 11.32
C GLY A 251 17.03 6.63 11.10
N CYS A 252 16.24 7.04 10.10
CA CYS A 252 15.09 6.27 9.57
C CYS A 252 15.55 5.53 8.32
N ARG A 253 15.34 4.22 8.27
CA ARG A 253 15.94 3.33 7.27
C ARG A 253 14.90 2.43 6.63
N GLU A 254 15.06 2.15 5.32
CA GLU A 254 14.42 1.04 4.66
C GLU A 254 15.23 -0.24 4.96
N ALA A 255 14.57 -1.28 5.42
CA ALA A 255 15.18 -2.58 5.66
C ALA A 255 14.75 -3.57 4.56
N VAL A 256 15.73 -4.26 3.97
CA VAL A 256 15.50 -5.32 2.99
C VAL A 256 16.12 -6.60 3.51
N LEU A 257 15.32 -7.65 3.59
CA LEU A 257 15.79 -9.02 3.84
C LEU A 257 16.00 -9.72 2.49
N LYS A 258 17.18 -10.34 2.30
CA LYS A 258 17.49 -11.21 1.16
C LYS A 258 17.74 -12.61 1.65
N PHE A 259 17.20 -13.58 0.92
CA PHE A 259 17.18 -14.97 1.34
C PHE A 259 18.08 -15.84 0.46
N SER A 260 18.80 -16.78 1.08
CA SER A 260 19.62 -17.77 0.39
C SER A 260 19.75 -19.07 1.20
N GLU A 261 20.12 -20.16 0.54
CA GLU A 261 20.26 -21.49 1.15
C GLU A 261 18.98 -21.91 1.89
N THR A 262 17.83 -21.61 1.32
CA THR A 262 16.53 -21.73 1.98
C THR A 262 15.99 -23.16 1.89
N GLU A 263 15.47 -23.69 3.01
CA GLU A 263 14.74 -24.94 3.08
C GLU A 263 13.53 -24.75 4.01
N HIS A 264 12.32 -24.66 3.42
CA HIS A 264 11.08 -24.39 4.15
C HIS A 264 11.15 -23.19 5.10
N LEU A 265 11.91 -22.15 4.71
CA LEU A 265 12.08 -20.96 5.51
C LEU A 265 10.78 -20.15 5.54
N GLU A 266 10.35 -19.80 6.75
CA GLU A 266 9.22 -18.89 7.00
C GLU A 266 9.65 -17.84 8.02
N ILE A 267 9.21 -16.58 7.84
CA ILE A 267 9.49 -15.49 8.79
C ILE A 267 8.19 -15.03 9.42
N ARG A 268 8.05 -15.26 10.72
CA ARG A 268 6.90 -14.79 11.51
C ARG A 268 7.02 -13.31 11.85
N SER A 269 8.17 -12.90 12.39
CA SER A 269 8.43 -11.52 12.80
C SER A 269 9.91 -11.22 12.91
N LEU A 270 10.23 -9.94 12.94
CA LEU A 270 11.58 -9.42 13.17
C LEU A 270 11.52 -8.22 14.10
N SER A 271 12.67 -7.89 14.70
CA SER A 271 12.88 -6.63 15.42
C SER A 271 14.34 -6.20 15.34
N PHE A 272 14.58 -4.90 15.36
CA PHE A 272 15.89 -4.28 15.38
C PHE A 272 16.19 -3.76 16.78
N GLY A 273 17.39 -4.06 17.32
CA GLY A 273 17.83 -3.64 18.67
C GLY A 273 19.09 -2.80 18.68
#